data_afba8add9f8b8d04d7044a6d648a5f95
#
_entry.id   afba8add9f8b8d04d7044a6d648a5f95
#
_cell.length_a   1.000
_cell.length_b   1.000
_cell.length_c   1.000
_cell.angle_alpha   90.00
_cell.angle_beta   90.00
_cell.angle_gamma   90.00
#
_symmetry.space_group_name_H-M   'P 1'
#
loop_
_entity.id
_entity.type
_entity.pdbx_description
1 polymer ?
#
loop_
_entity_poly.entity_id
_entity_poly.type
_entity_poly.pdbx_seq_one_letter_code
_entity_poly.pdbx_strand_id
1 'polypeptide(L)'
;MAEETTGPSDNMKAFREIFAKAKNIVVLSGAGISAESGVPTFRGAGGLWRTFQAQQLATPEAFADNPSLVWEFYHYRREVMLSKTPNPAHDAIAGMEKRLKPQGRSVVVITQNIDELHKRAGSDNILELHGSLFKTRCTKCQDIKENYNSPIVPALKDKGAPDPNAEDARIPEDQLPRCKECGGLLRPHVVWFGEALDVQVLNQAQQEMAKCDLCLLVGTSSVVYPAAAFAPMLAMRGVPVAEFNLEATMVTDKMKFHFEGKCGELLPQAVARHDTEP
;
A
#
# COMPACT_ATOMS: atom_id res chain seq x y z
N MET A 1 -43.28 -5.30 1.65
CA MET A 1 -42.14 -5.92 0.95
C MET A 1 -41.13 -4.80 0.83
N ALA A 2 -40.02 -4.88 1.60
CA ALA A 2 -38.93 -3.93 1.44
C ALA A 2 -38.24 -4.26 0.12
N GLU A 3 -38.06 -3.26 -0.75
CA GLU A 3 -37.21 -3.39 -1.93
C GLU A 3 -35.82 -3.81 -1.47
N GLU A 4 -35.39 -5.01 -1.86
CA GLU A 4 -34.00 -5.40 -1.77
C GLU A 4 -33.21 -4.46 -2.68
N THR A 5 -32.54 -3.48 -2.09
CA THR A 5 -31.55 -2.67 -2.80
C THR A 5 -30.43 -3.59 -3.25
N THR A 6 -30.31 -3.83 -4.55
CA THR A 6 -29.37 -4.79 -5.14
C THR A 6 -27.90 -4.31 -5.13
N GLY A 7 -27.57 -3.23 -4.47
CA GLY A 7 -26.23 -2.64 -4.36
C GLY A 7 -25.71 -2.59 -2.92
N PRO A 8 -24.43 -2.20 -2.73
CA PRO A 8 -23.84 -2.01 -1.41
C PRO A 8 -24.55 -0.90 -0.64
N SER A 9 -24.60 -1.03 0.68
CA SER A 9 -25.19 -0.02 1.58
C SER A 9 -24.19 1.09 1.89
N ASP A 10 -24.69 2.33 2.00
CA ASP A 10 -23.94 3.49 2.49
C ASP A 10 -24.27 3.83 3.96
N ASN A 11 -25.00 2.96 4.63
CA ASN A 11 -25.46 3.16 6.01
C ASN A 11 -24.29 3.01 7.01
N MET A 12 -23.68 4.14 7.38
CA MET A 12 -22.57 4.20 8.34
C MET A 12 -22.94 3.64 9.72
N LYS A 13 -24.19 3.84 10.18
CA LYS A 13 -24.64 3.31 11.47
C LYS A 13 -24.66 1.78 11.44
N ALA A 14 -25.23 1.18 10.38
CA ALA A 14 -25.28 -0.27 10.24
C ALA A 14 -23.86 -0.88 10.13
N PHE A 15 -22.94 -0.21 9.45
CA PHE A 15 -21.54 -0.61 9.41
C PHE A 15 -20.91 -0.58 10.80
N ARG A 16 -21.09 0.51 11.55
CA ARG A 16 -20.52 0.66 12.89
C ARG A 16 -21.03 -0.39 13.91
N GLU A 17 -22.27 -0.84 13.77
CA GLU A 17 -22.81 -1.94 14.57
C GLU A 17 -22.11 -3.29 14.29
N ILE A 18 -21.68 -3.52 13.04
CA ILE A 18 -20.86 -4.68 12.66
C ILE A 18 -19.43 -4.50 13.18
N PHE A 19 -18.84 -3.32 12.96
CA PHE A 19 -17.51 -2.96 13.42
C PHE A 19 -17.37 -3.19 14.94
N ALA A 20 -18.35 -2.78 15.74
CA ALA A 20 -18.33 -2.93 17.19
C ALA A 20 -18.19 -4.40 17.66
N LYS A 21 -18.67 -5.35 16.86
CA LYS A 21 -18.67 -6.79 17.17
C LYS A 21 -17.49 -7.54 16.57
N ALA A 22 -16.85 -6.98 15.56
CA ALA A 22 -15.77 -7.64 14.83
C ALA A 22 -14.54 -7.86 15.73
N LYS A 23 -13.92 -9.02 15.62
CA LYS A 23 -12.76 -9.43 16.42
C LYS A 23 -11.46 -9.47 15.58
N ASN A 24 -11.57 -9.85 14.32
CA ASN A 24 -10.44 -10.02 13.42
C ASN A 24 -10.64 -9.13 12.18
N ILE A 25 -10.13 -7.93 12.26
CA ILE A 25 -10.33 -6.90 11.24
C ILE A 25 -9.13 -6.90 10.30
N VAL A 26 -9.38 -7.03 9.01
CA VAL A 26 -8.37 -6.87 7.96
C VAL A 26 -8.61 -5.55 7.23
N VAL A 27 -7.57 -4.75 7.08
CA VAL A 27 -7.55 -3.54 6.25
C VAL A 27 -6.77 -3.83 4.98
N LEU A 28 -7.44 -3.87 3.84
CA LEU A 28 -6.81 -3.98 2.52
C LEU A 28 -6.64 -2.56 1.96
N SER A 29 -5.41 -2.07 1.84
CA SER A 29 -5.19 -0.70 1.38
C SER A 29 -4.40 -0.61 0.08
N GLY A 30 -4.74 0.40 -0.74
CA GLY A 30 -4.07 0.73 -1.99
C GLY A 30 -3.63 2.20 -2.05
N ALA A 31 -3.17 2.65 -3.22
CA ALA A 31 -2.57 3.97 -3.39
C ALA A 31 -3.50 5.14 -3.06
N GLY A 32 -4.82 4.94 -3.14
CA GLY A 32 -5.82 5.98 -2.84
C GLY A 32 -5.78 6.47 -1.40
N ILE A 33 -5.44 5.60 -0.41
CA ILE A 33 -5.31 6.05 0.99
C ILE A 33 -4.18 7.07 1.15
N SER A 34 -3.12 6.97 0.34
CA SER A 34 -1.94 7.85 0.41
C SER A 34 -2.06 9.09 -0.48
N ALA A 35 -3.09 9.16 -1.33
CA ALA A 35 -3.31 10.31 -2.22
C ALA A 35 -3.51 11.62 -1.44
N GLU A 36 -4.24 11.56 -0.32
CA GLU A 36 -4.45 12.72 0.55
C GLU A 36 -3.19 13.16 1.33
N SER A 37 -2.18 12.31 1.40
CA SER A 37 -0.83 12.68 1.85
C SER A 37 0.00 13.35 0.75
N GLY A 38 -0.57 13.53 -0.45
CA GLY A 38 0.12 14.07 -1.62
C GLY A 38 1.10 13.09 -2.25
N VAL A 39 0.88 11.78 -2.07
CA VAL A 39 1.66 10.72 -2.74
C VAL A 39 1.12 10.53 -4.14
N PRO A 40 1.97 10.65 -5.19
CA PRO A 40 1.55 10.35 -6.55
C PRO A 40 1.13 8.87 -6.68
N THR A 41 -0.05 8.62 -7.24
CA THR A 41 -0.56 7.25 -7.43
C THR A 41 0.08 6.53 -8.61
N PHE A 42 0.82 7.25 -9.46
CA PHE A 42 1.44 6.75 -10.70
C PHE A 42 0.48 6.00 -11.62
N ARG A 43 -0.79 6.43 -11.65
CA ARG A 43 -1.85 5.87 -12.48
C ARG A 43 -2.53 6.96 -13.32
N GLY A 44 -3.07 6.56 -14.47
CA GLY A 44 -3.77 7.48 -15.38
C GLY A 44 -2.85 8.57 -15.95
N ALA A 45 -3.40 9.75 -16.22
CA ALA A 45 -2.66 10.88 -16.81
C ALA A 45 -1.50 11.39 -15.94
N GLY A 46 -1.50 11.13 -14.62
CA GLY A 46 -0.41 11.44 -13.68
C GLY A 46 0.59 10.31 -13.47
N GLY A 47 0.52 9.23 -14.26
CA GLY A 47 1.34 8.03 -14.10
C GLY A 47 2.74 8.11 -14.71
N LEU A 48 3.10 9.23 -15.34
CA LEU A 48 4.40 9.42 -15.97
C LEU A 48 5.45 9.91 -14.97
N TRP A 49 6.64 9.34 -15.10
CA TRP A 49 7.88 9.92 -14.59
C TRP A 49 8.80 10.20 -15.78
N ARG A 50 9.19 11.45 -15.99
CA ARG A 50 9.76 11.92 -17.27
C ARG A 50 8.83 11.53 -18.43
N THR A 51 9.32 10.76 -19.39
CA THR A 51 8.57 10.23 -20.54
C THR A 51 8.10 8.79 -20.35
N PHE A 52 8.41 8.15 -19.20
CA PHE A 52 8.14 6.76 -18.94
C PHE A 52 6.86 6.55 -18.13
N GLN A 53 6.09 5.55 -18.49
CA GLN A 53 5.11 4.98 -17.56
C GLN A 53 5.85 4.28 -16.41
N ALA A 54 5.39 4.46 -15.16
CA ALA A 54 6.03 3.84 -14.00
C ALA A 54 6.15 2.30 -14.15
N GLN A 55 5.18 1.67 -14.81
CA GLN A 55 5.19 0.23 -15.09
C GLN A 55 6.33 -0.22 -16.01
N GLN A 56 6.83 0.66 -16.87
CA GLN A 56 7.96 0.35 -17.77
C GLN A 56 9.29 0.30 -17.01
N LEU A 57 9.42 1.07 -15.92
CA LEU A 57 10.63 1.12 -15.10
C LEU A 57 10.60 0.13 -13.93
N ALA A 58 9.40 -0.25 -13.49
CA ALA A 58 9.20 -1.18 -12.38
C ALA A 58 9.19 -2.64 -12.88
N THR A 59 10.23 -3.07 -13.58
CA THR A 59 10.41 -4.44 -14.09
C THR A 59 11.85 -4.92 -13.89
N PRO A 60 12.06 -6.26 -13.75
CA PRO A 60 13.41 -6.82 -13.73
C PRO A 60 14.23 -6.51 -14.97
N GLU A 61 13.57 -6.51 -16.13
CA GLU A 61 14.20 -6.24 -17.44
C GLU A 61 14.72 -4.81 -17.51
N ALA A 62 13.93 -3.82 -17.10
CA ALA A 62 14.36 -2.43 -17.07
C ALA A 62 15.57 -2.23 -16.15
N PHE A 63 15.60 -2.91 -15.01
CA PHE A 63 16.74 -2.84 -14.09
C PHE A 63 17.98 -3.52 -14.64
N ALA A 64 17.84 -4.63 -15.34
CA ALA A 64 18.96 -5.33 -15.99
C ALA A 64 19.55 -4.51 -17.14
N ASP A 65 18.69 -3.82 -17.90
CA ASP A 65 19.11 -3.00 -19.05
C ASP A 65 19.76 -1.67 -18.60
N ASN A 66 19.12 -0.95 -17.67
CA ASN A 66 19.60 0.34 -17.19
C ASN A 66 19.37 0.53 -15.68
N PRO A 67 20.20 -0.04 -14.81
CA PRO A 67 20.06 0.10 -13.36
C PRO A 67 20.18 1.55 -12.87
N SER A 68 20.94 2.41 -13.60
CA SER A 68 21.04 3.83 -13.28
C SER A 68 19.69 4.55 -13.40
N LEU A 69 19.00 4.38 -14.53
CA LEU A 69 17.70 5.00 -14.78
C LEU A 69 16.65 4.53 -13.77
N VAL A 70 16.61 3.22 -13.48
CA VAL A 70 15.70 2.67 -12.49
C VAL A 70 16.00 3.20 -11.09
N TRP A 71 17.28 3.34 -10.71
CA TRP A 71 17.65 3.96 -9.45
C TRP A 71 17.32 5.45 -9.38
N GLU A 72 17.43 6.22 -10.47
CA GLU A 72 16.97 7.61 -10.51
C GLU A 72 15.47 7.71 -10.24
N PHE A 73 14.67 6.85 -10.87
CA PHE A 73 13.24 6.78 -10.65
C PHE A 73 12.90 6.45 -9.19
N TYR A 74 13.53 5.42 -8.62
CA TYR A 74 13.28 5.03 -7.23
C TYR A 74 13.86 6.00 -6.22
N HIS A 75 14.99 6.64 -6.52
CA HIS A 75 15.52 7.72 -5.70
C HIS A 75 14.53 8.89 -5.61
N TYR A 76 14.03 9.38 -6.74
CA TYR A 76 12.99 10.41 -6.77
C TYR A 76 11.78 10.02 -5.89
N ARG A 77 11.27 8.81 -6.05
CA ARG A 77 10.15 8.33 -5.24
C ARG A 77 10.47 8.30 -3.75
N ARG A 78 11.67 7.89 -3.38
CA ARG A 78 12.13 7.89 -1.98
C ARG A 78 12.16 9.30 -1.41
N GLU A 79 12.77 10.25 -2.13
CA GLU A 79 12.86 11.66 -1.69
C GLU A 79 11.46 12.27 -1.53
N VAL A 80 10.56 12.03 -2.47
CA VAL A 80 9.16 12.45 -2.35
C VAL A 80 8.52 11.84 -1.09
N MET A 81 8.68 10.54 -0.86
CA MET A 81 8.06 9.87 0.30
C MET A 81 8.63 10.35 1.64
N LEU A 82 9.91 10.68 1.73
CA LEU A 82 10.51 11.24 2.94
C LEU A 82 9.88 12.59 3.32
N SER A 83 9.39 13.34 2.35
CA SER A 83 8.70 14.62 2.57
C SER A 83 7.21 14.50 2.92
N LYS A 84 6.61 13.30 2.78
CA LYS A 84 5.19 13.07 3.05
C LYS A 84 4.95 12.62 4.49
N THR A 85 3.75 12.89 4.98
CA THR A 85 3.29 12.47 6.31
C THR A 85 2.02 11.65 6.20
N PRO A 86 1.75 10.73 7.15
CA PRO A 86 0.46 10.09 7.25
C PRO A 86 -0.67 11.11 7.25
N ASN A 87 -1.83 10.71 6.78
CA ASN A 87 -3.06 11.51 6.82
C ASN A 87 -4.06 10.90 7.82
N PRO A 88 -5.20 11.58 8.11
CA PRO A 88 -6.17 11.11 9.10
C PRO A 88 -6.67 9.67 8.89
N ALA A 89 -6.66 9.14 7.65
CA ALA A 89 -7.02 7.74 7.40
C ALA A 89 -5.99 6.77 8.00
N HIS A 90 -4.70 7.04 7.83
CA HIS A 90 -3.63 6.24 8.42
C HIS A 90 -3.66 6.31 9.95
N ASP A 91 -3.86 7.53 10.50
CA ASP A 91 -3.94 7.76 11.96
C ASP A 91 -5.15 7.04 12.55
N ALA A 92 -6.30 7.05 11.87
CA ALA A 92 -7.51 6.34 12.30
C ALA A 92 -7.29 4.83 12.38
N ILE A 93 -6.61 4.24 11.38
CA ILE A 93 -6.29 2.81 11.36
C ILE A 93 -5.31 2.47 12.49
N ALA A 94 -4.23 3.23 12.66
CA ALA A 94 -3.27 3.01 13.73
C ALA A 94 -3.90 3.19 15.12
N GLY A 95 -4.74 4.22 15.30
CA GLY A 95 -5.49 4.46 16.53
C GLY A 95 -6.49 3.34 16.84
N MET A 96 -7.19 2.83 15.81
CA MET A 96 -8.07 1.67 15.93
C MET A 96 -7.29 0.43 16.39
N GLU A 97 -6.17 0.11 15.76
CA GLU A 97 -5.32 -1.03 16.13
C GLU A 97 -4.93 -0.98 17.61
N LYS A 98 -4.37 0.16 18.05
CA LYS A 98 -3.95 0.37 19.44
C LYS A 98 -5.11 0.26 20.42
N ARG A 99 -6.28 0.82 20.09
CA ARG A 99 -7.47 0.82 20.94
C ARG A 99 -8.09 -0.57 21.07
N LEU A 100 -8.12 -1.36 20.00
CA LEU A 100 -8.78 -2.67 19.97
C LEU A 100 -7.91 -3.80 20.55
N LYS A 101 -6.59 -3.68 20.47
CA LYS A 101 -5.64 -4.68 20.96
C LYS A 101 -5.89 -5.13 22.43
N PRO A 102 -6.05 -4.22 23.44
CA PRO A 102 -6.33 -4.63 24.80
C PRO A 102 -7.72 -5.25 24.99
N GLN A 103 -8.61 -5.13 24.01
CA GLN A 103 -9.93 -5.76 24.02
C GLN A 103 -9.89 -7.19 23.44
N GLY A 104 -8.71 -7.72 23.10
CA GLY A 104 -8.54 -9.03 22.44
C GLY A 104 -9.02 -9.04 20.98
N ARG A 105 -9.12 -7.88 20.36
CA ARG A 105 -9.49 -7.68 18.96
C ARG A 105 -8.25 -7.40 18.13
N SER A 106 -8.09 -8.06 16.98
CA SER A 106 -6.96 -7.89 16.10
C SER A 106 -7.28 -6.97 14.92
N VAL A 107 -6.30 -6.18 14.53
CA VAL A 107 -6.33 -5.39 13.30
C VAL A 107 -5.04 -5.67 12.55
N VAL A 108 -5.14 -6.05 11.29
CA VAL A 108 -3.99 -6.29 10.41
C VAL A 108 -4.16 -5.48 9.14
N VAL A 109 -3.13 -4.73 8.78
CA VAL A 109 -3.08 -3.97 7.53
C VAL A 109 -2.35 -4.82 6.49
N ILE A 110 -3.03 -5.14 5.40
CA ILE A 110 -2.44 -5.77 4.21
C ILE A 110 -2.40 -4.69 3.12
N THR A 111 -1.22 -4.14 2.87
CA THR A 111 -1.07 -2.99 1.99
C THR A 111 -0.36 -3.33 0.68
N GLN A 112 -0.86 -2.73 -0.40
CA GLN A 112 -0.19 -2.71 -1.71
C GLN A 112 0.82 -1.56 -1.81
N ASN A 113 0.80 -0.63 -0.85
CA ASN A 113 1.65 0.55 -0.86
C ASN A 113 3.07 0.21 -0.38
N ILE A 114 4.03 0.93 -0.95
CA ILE A 114 5.46 0.79 -0.65
C ILE A 114 6.01 2.03 0.08
N ASP A 115 5.14 2.90 0.58
CA ASP A 115 5.43 4.23 1.12
C ASP A 115 5.71 4.26 2.64
N GLU A 116 5.43 3.17 3.35
CA GLU A 116 5.52 3.03 4.80
C GLU A 116 4.66 4.03 5.62
N LEU A 117 3.64 4.67 5.03
CA LEU A 117 2.82 5.63 5.76
C LEU A 117 2.02 4.98 6.89
N HIS A 118 1.56 3.74 6.75
CA HIS A 118 0.94 2.98 7.85
C HIS A 118 1.91 2.80 9.03
N LYS A 119 3.15 2.39 8.77
CA LYS A 119 4.20 2.23 9.78
C LYS A 119 4.49 3.57 10.48
N ARG A 120 4.60 4.64 9.70
CA ARG A 120 4.86 6.00 10.21
C ARG A 120 3.69 6.59 11.01
N ALA A 121 2.45 6.18 10.74
CA ALA A 121 1.27 6.49 11.56
C ALA A 121 1.26 5.70 12.88
N GLY A 122 2.06 4.65 12.99
CA GLY A 122 2.21 3.82 14.18
C GLY A 122 1.35 2.57 14.18
N SER A 123 0.94 2.04 13.02
CA SER A 123 0.45 0.67 12.91
C SER A 123 1.61 -0.31 13.09
N ASP A 124 1.37 -1.39 13.84
CA ASP A 124 2.35 -2.43 14.15
C ASP A 124 2.19 -3.67 13.25
N ASN A 125 0.94 -4.10 12.98
CA ASN A 125 0.63 -5.31 12.23
C ASN A 125 0.43 -4.98 10.74
N ILE A 126 1.53 -4.88 9.99
CA ILE A 126 1.50 -4.50 8.58
C ILE A 126 2.13 -5.62 7.73
N LEU A 127 1.42 -6.05 6.69
CA LEU A 127 1.91 -6.93 5.64
C LEU A 127 2.07 -6.14 4.34
N GLU A 128 3.31 -5.85 3.97
CA GLU A 128 3.67 -5.10 2.76
C GLU A 128 3.74 -6.04 1.56
N LEU A 129 2.63 -6.20 0.83
CA LEU A 129 2.54 -7.15 -0.30
C LEU A 129 3.55 -6.87 -1.41
N HIS A 130 3.87 -5.60 -1.62
CA HIS A 130 4.75 -5.17 -2.71
C HIS A 130 6.11 -4.67 -2.21
N GLY A 131 6.47 -4.95 -0.95
CA GLY A 131 7.72 -4.50 -0.34
C GLY A 131 7.70 -3.04 0.09
N SER A 132 8.88 -2.40 0.15
CA SER A 132 9.04 -1.02 0.62
C SER A 132 10.09 -0.26 -0.17
N LEU A 133 9.86 1.05 -0.39
CA LEU A 133 10.83 2.00 -0.93
C LEU A 133 12.06 2.16 -0.03
N PHE A 134 11.91 1.90 1.27
CA PHE A 134 12.95 2.08 2.28
C PHE A 134 13.67 0.77 2.64
N LYS A 135 13.50 -0.26 1.81
CA LYS A 135 14.28 -1.49 1.86
C LYS A 135 15.03 -1.70 0.55
N THR A 136 16.21 -2.30 0.65
CA THR A 136 17.01 -2.72 -0.51
C THR A 136 17.24 -4.22 -0.46
N ARG A 137 17.34 -4.86 -1.61
CA ARG A 137 17.69 -6.27 -1.75
C ARG A 137 18.93 -6.42 -2.61
N CYS A 138 19.89 -7.22 -2.16
CA CYS A 138 21.08 -7.53 -2.95
C CYS A 138 20.74 -8.48 -4.10
N THR A 139 21.16 -8.14 -5.31
CA THR A 139 20.96 -9.01 -6.48
C THR A 139 21.79 -10.30 -6.43
N LYS A 140 22.88 -10.32 -5.64
CA LYS A 140 23.81 -11.45 -5.52
C LYS A 140 23.50 -12.37 -4.32
N CYS A 141 23.48 -11.83 -3.10
CA CYS A 141 23.30 -12.62 -1.87
C CYS A 141 21.86 -12.58 -1.32
N GLN A 142 20.96 -11.84 -1.94
CA GLN A 142 19.56 -11.67 -1.58
C GLN A 142 19.33 -11.03 -0.19
N ASP A 143 20.37 -10.51 0.46
CA ASP A 143 20.27 -9.81 1.75
C ASP A 143 19.33 -8.59 1.61
N ILE A 144 18.40 -8.46 2.56
CA ILE A 144 17.40 -7.38 2.59
C ILE A 144 17.70 -6.53 3.82
N LYS A 145 17.86 -5.21 3.59
CA LYS A 145 18.10 -4.24 4.68
C LYS A 145 17.27 -2.99 4.50
N GLU A 146 16.85 -2.43 5.64
CA GLU A 146 16.27 -1.08 5.67
C GLU A 146 17.35 -0.04 5.32
N ASN A 147 16.93 0.98 4.59
CA ASN A 147 17.77 2.09 4.21
C ASN A 147 16.94 3.38 4.10
N TYR A 148 17.14 4.30 5.00
CA TYR A 148 16.48 5.62 5.04
C TYR A 148 17.44 6.77 4.66
N ASN A 149 18.63 6.47 4.12
CA ASN A 149 19.56 7.51 3.71
C ASN A 149 18.97 8.37 2.59
N SER A 150 19.22 9.66 2.67
CA SER A 150 18.86 10.66 1.64
C SER A 150 20.06 11.56 1.36
N PRO A 151 20.65 11.49 0.17
CA PRO A 151 20.40 10.49 -0.89
C PRO A 151 20.83 9.08 -0.48
N ILE A 152 20.30 8.05 -1.15
CA ILE A 152 20.67 6.66 -0.85
C ILE A 152 22.17 6.38 -1.10
N VAL A 153 22.73 7.00 -2.14
CA VAL A 153 24.19 7.12 -2.43
C VAL A 153 24.50 8.50 -2.94
N PRO A 154 25.73 9.02 -2.75
CA PRO A 154 26.10 10.36 -3.18
C PRO A 154 25.88 10.63 -4.68
N ALA A 155 26.09 9.63 -5.54
CA ALA A 155 25.94 9.76 -6.99
C ALA A 155 24.49 10.07 -7.43
N LEU A 156 23.49 9.74 -6.60
CA LEU A 156 22.08 10.04 -6.87
C LEU A 156 21.64 11.40 -6.32
N LYS A 157 22.49 12.13 -5.61
CA LYS A 157 22.16 13.45 -5.11
C LYS A 157 21.69 14.36 -6.27
N ASP A 158 20.56 15.02 -6.09
CA ASP A 158 19.95 15.94 -7.06
C ASP A 158 19.61 15.29 -8.43
N LYS A 159 19.51 13.95 -8.46
CA LYS A 159 19.10 13.18 -9.64
C LYS A 159 17.65 12.73 -9.54
N GLY A 160 17.11 12.27 -10.66
CA GLY A 160 15.77 11.69 -10.71
C GLY A 160 14.63 12.70 -10.80
N ALA A 161 14.91 13.98 -11.10
CA ALA A 161 13.85 14.95 -11.35
C ALA A 161 12.87 14.43 -12.43
N PRO A 162 11.54 14.67 -12.26
CA PRO A 162 10.51 14.16 -13.17
C PRO A 162 10.37 15.01 -14.45
N ASP A 163 11.34 15.88 -14.76
CA ASP A 163 11.34 16.72 -15.94
C ASP A 163 11.46 15.85 -17.21
N PRO A 164 10.50 15.92 -18.17
CA PRO A 164 10.57 15.18 -19.43
C PRO A 164 11.81 15.45 -20.27
N ASN A 165 12.46 16.61 -20.08
CA ASN A 165 13.68 16.99 -20.79
C ASN A 165 14.96 16.61 -20.03
N ALA A 166 14.86 16.05 -18.83
CA ALA A 166 16.03 15.63 -18.08
C ALA A 166 16.72 14.44 -18.77
N GLU A 167 18.02 14.56 -18.95
CA GLU A 167 18.84 13.46 -19.43
C GLU A 167 19.06 12.42 -18.32
N ASP A 168 19.24 11.16 -18.73
CA ASP A 168 19.61 10.09 -17.83
C ASP A 168 20.99 10.36 -17.24
N ALA A 169 21.15 10.20 -15.93
CA ALA A 169 22.39 10.48 -15.23
C ALA A 169 23.53 9.53 -15.64
N ARG A 170 23.21 8.35 -16.17
CA ARG A 170 24.18 7.32 -16.61
C ARG A 170 25.25 7.04 -15.55
N ILE A 171 24.79 6.89 -14.29
CA ILE A 171 25.66 6.63 -13.15
C ILE A 171 26.36 5.29 -13.36
N PRO A 172 27.69 5.21 -13.26
CA PRO A 172 28.43 3.95 -13.31
C PRO A 172 27.93 2.97 -12.24
N GLU A 173 27.85 1.68 -12.59
CA GLU A 173 27.27 0.68 -11.69
C GLU A 173 28.00 0.58 -10.34
N ASP A 174 29.31 0.82 -10.31
CA ASP A 174 30.12 0.82 -9.08
C ASP A 174 29.78 1.97 -8.12
N GLN A 175 29.12 3.04 -8.63
CA GLN A 175 28.64 4.18 -7.83
C GLN A 175 27.16 4.06 -7.44
N LEU A 176 26.43 3.05 -7.95
CA LEU A 176 25.09 2.73 -7.53
C LEU A 176 25.08 2.04 -6.16
N PRO A 177 23.93 1.92 -5.48
CA PRO A 177 23.85 1.28 -4.17
C PRO A 177 24.43 -0.15 -4.17
N ARG A 178 25.37 -0.41 -3.25
CA ARG A 178 26.08 -1.70 -3.14
C ARG A 178 25.84 -2.39 -1.79
N CYS A 179 25.79 -3.70 -1.84
CA CYS A 179 25.66 -4.53 -0.66
C CYS A 179 26.95 -4.47 0.18
N LYS A 180 26.80 -4.19 1.46
CA LYS A 180 27.96 -4.13 2.39
C LYS A 180 28.56 -5.50 2.69
N GLU A 181 27.77 -6.59 2.52
CA GLU A 181 28.18 -7.96 2.82
C GLU A 181 28.99 -8.60 1.67
N CYS A 182 28.59 -8.37 0.42
CA CYS A 182 29.17 -9.08 -0.72
C CYS A 182 29.57 -8.18 -1.90
N GLY A 183 29.38 -6.86 -1.80
CA GLY A 183 29.68 -5.91 -2.86
C GLY A 183 28.72 -5.97 -4.07
N GLY A 184 27.70 -6.85 -4.05
CA GLY A 184 26.74 -6.97 -5.12
C GLY A 184 25.88 -5.72 -5.30
N LEU A 185 25.36 -5.50 -6.51
CA LEU A 185 24.43 -4.39 -6.79
C LEU A 185 23.18 -4.57 -5.94
N LEU A 186 22.73 -3.47 -5.31
CA LEU A 186 21.43 -3.43 -4.63
C LEU A 186 20.34 -2.97 -5.60
N ARG A 187 19.16 -3.52 -5.43
CA ARG A 187 17.93 -3.05 -6.04
C ARG A 187 16.96 -2.58 -4.96
N PRO A 188 15.95 -1.72 -5.30
CA PRO A 188 14.83 -1.49 -4.40
C PRO A 188 14.14 -2.81 -4.04
N HIS A 189 13.81 -3.01 -2.76
CA HIS A 189 13.05 -4.18 -2.33
C HIS A 189 11.55 -3.95 -2.56
N VAL A 190 11.20 -3.86 -3.81
CA VAL A 190 9.83 -3.69 -4.31
C VAL A 190 9.53 -4.83 -5.25
N VAL A 191 8.33 -5.38 -5.17
CA VAL A 191 7.85 -6.37 -6.14
C VAL A 191 7.53 -5.65 -7.45
N TRP A 192 8.22 -6.01 -8.50
CA TRP A 192 8.07 -5.44 -9.82
C TRP A 192 7.04 -6.19 -10.66
N PHE A 193 6.55 -5.57 -11.71
CA PHE A 193 5.67 -6.24 -12.66
C PHE A 193 6.40 -7.45 -13.26
N GLY A 194 5.68 -8.58 -13.34
CA GLY A 194 6.27 -9.87 -13.75
C GLY A 194 6.89 -10.68 -12.59
N GLU A 195 7.09 -10.10 -11.42
CA GLU A 195 7.58 -10.83 -10.24
C GLU A 195 6.43 -11.42 -9.40
N ALA A 196 6.69 -12.56 -8.77
CA ALA A 196 5.80 -13.13 -7.77
C ALA A 196 5.91 -12.35 -6.44
N LEU A 197 4.82 -12.31 -5.68
CA LEU A 197 4.83 -11.82 -4.31
C LEU A 197 5.72 -12.72 -3.43
N ASP A 198 6.24 -12.16 -2.35
CA ASP A 198 6.93 -12.95 -1.34
C ASP A 198 5.97 -13.99 -0.74
N VAL A 199 6.36 -15.27 -0.81
CA VAL A 199 5.52 -16.40 -0.40
C VAL A 199 5.22 -16.35 1.10
N GLN A 200 6.13 -15.86 1.94
CA GLN A 200 5.91 -15.75 3.39
C GLN A 200 4.87 -14.65 3.68
N VAL A 201 4.99 -13.49 3.04
CA VAL A 201 4.03 -12.39 3.18
C VAL A 201 2.66 -12.81 2.67
N LEU A 202 2.60 -13.50 1.52
CA LEU A 202 1.34 -13.99 0.96
C LEU A 202 0.66 -15.02 1.87
N ASN A 203 1.43 -15.98 2.43
CA ASN A 203 0.91 -16.97 3.36
C ASN A 203 0.38 -16.32 4.64
N GLN A 204 1.08 -15.33 5.19
CA GLN A 204 0.61 -14.58 6.35
C GLN A 204 -0.69 -13.82 6.02
N ALA A 205 -0.75 -13.15 4.88
CA ALA A 205 -1.98 -12.47 4.43
C ALA A 205 -3.16 -13.44 4.31
N GLN A 206 -2.94 -14.63 3.75
CA GLN A 206 -3.98 -15.67 3.66
C GLN A 206 -4.43 -16.17 5.03
N GLN A 207 -3.51 -16.34 5.99
CA GLN A 207 -3.85 -16.73 7.35
C GLN A 207 -4.70 -15.67 8.07
N GLU A 208 -4.38 -14.39 7.90
CA GLU A 208 -5.17 -13.31 8.48
C GLU A 208 -6.54 -13.18 7.81
N MET A 209 -6.60 -13.31 6.49
CA MET A 209 -7.87 -13.34 5.77
C MET A 209 -8.74 -14.55 6.15
N ALA A 210 -8.13 -15.71 6.50
CA ALA A 210 -8.88 -16.88 6.93
C ALA A 210 -9.66 -16.66 8.24
N LYS A 211 -9.11 -15.84 9.15
CA LYS A 211 -9.72 -15.49 10.45
C LYS A 211 -10.65 -14.27 10.36
N CYS A 212 -10.56 -13.50 9.28
CA CYS A 212 -11.21 -12.20 9.12
C CYS A 212 -12.74 -12.32 9.27
N ASP A 213 -13.30 -11.47 10.12
CA ASP A 213 -14.74 -11.31 10.33
C ASP A 213 -15.27 -9.92 9.94
N LEU A 214 -14.37 -8.99 9.59
CA LEU A 214 -14.67 -7.71 8.96
C LEU A 214 -13.48 -7.26 8.11
N CYS A 215 -13.74 -6.87 6.87
CA CYS A 215 -12.73 -6.30 5.97
C CYS A 215 -13.04 -4.84 5.63
N LEU A 216 -12.03 -3.98 5.75
CA LEU A 216 -12.04 -2.61 5.25
C LEU A 216 -11.20 -2.55 3.97
N LEU A 217 -11.83 -2.24 2.84
CA LEU A 217 -11.18 -2.07 1.54
C LEU A 217 -10.97 -0.57 1.29
N VAL A 218 -9.73 -0.10 1.33
CA VAL A 218 -9.44 1.33 1.46
C VAL A 218 -8.57 1.84 0.31
N GLY A 219 -9.09 2.77 -0.48
CA GLY A 219 -8.34 3.50 -1.50
C GLY A 219 -7.65 2.61 -2.53
N THR A 220 -8.30 1.53 -2.96
CA THR A 220 -7.77 0.64 -4.01
C THR A 220 -8.68 0.58 -5.22
N SER A 221 -8.10 0.57 -6.42
CA SER A 221 -8.86 0.35 -7.66
C SER A 221 -9.20 -1.12 -7.92
N SER A 222 -8.68 -2.03 -7.11
CA SER A 222 -8.94 -3.49 -7.19
C SER A 222 -8.64 -4.11 -8.56
N VAL A 223 -7.55 -3.65 -9.22
CA VAL A 223 -7.16 -4.15 -10.57
C VAL A 223 -5.82 -4.90 -10.56
N VAL A 224 -5.01 -4.79 -9.50
CA VAL A 224 -3.68 -5.44 -9.44
C VAL A 224 -3.78 -6.78 -8.72
N TYR A 225 -3.56 -7.86 -9.46
CA TYR A 225 -3.57 -9.22 -8.93
C TYR A 225 -2.22 -9.59 -8.32
N PRO A 226 -2.20 -10.46 -7.27
CA PRO A 226 -3.35 -11.18 -6.69
C PRO A 226 -4.17 -10.37 -5.67
N ALA A 227 -3.72 -9.21 -5.23
CA ALA A 227 -4.37 -8.41 -4.19
C ALA A 227 -5.83 -8.02 -4.53
N ALA A 228 -6.13 -7.78 -5.81
CA ALA A 228 -7.47 -7.46 -6.29
C ALA A 228 -8.52 -8.55 -6.00
N ALA A 229 -8.08 -9.81 -5.83
CA ALA A 229 -8.98 -10.92 -5.54
C ALA A 229 -9.36 -11.02 -4.05
N PHE A 230 -8.63 -10.39 -3.13
CA PHE A 230 -8.78 -10.63 -1.69
C PHE A 230 -10.14 -10.19 -1.15
N ALA A 231 -10.57 -8.96 -1.44
CA ALA A 231 -11.86 -8.46 -0.99
C ALA A 231 -13.05 -9.24 -1.58
N PRO A 232 -13.12 -9.53 -2.91
CA PRO A 232 -14.13 -10.40 -3.47
C PRO A 232 -14.16 -11.81 -2.85
N MET A 233 -13.00 -12.41 -2.57
CA MET A 233 -12.93 -13.74 -1.91
C MET A 233 -13.51 -13.70 -0.49
N LEU A 234 -13.25 -12.64 0.27
CA LEU A 234 -13.83 -12.45 1.60
C LEU A 234 -15.34 -12.26 1.52
N ALA A 235 -15.83 -11.43 0.60
CA ALA A 235 -17.26 -11.21 0.38
C ALA A 235 -17.98 -12.52 0.00
N MET A 236 -17.41 -13.34 -0.90
CA MET A 236 -17.97 -14.67 -1.26
C MET A 236 -18.04 -15.65 -0.08
N ARG A 237 -17.18 -15.47 0.93
CA ARG A 237 -17.23 -16.24 2.18
C ARG A 237 -18.24 -15.70 3.18
N GLY A 238 -18.98 -14.66 2.84
CA GLY A 238 -19.95 -14.01 3.74
C GLY A 238 -19.32 -13.04 4.74
N VAL A 239 -18.02 -12.73 4.63
CA VAL A 239 -17.38 -11.71 5.46
C VAL A 239 -17.86 -10.33 5.01
N PRO A 240 -18.38 -9.48 5.93
CA PRO A 240 -18.72 -8.11 5.60
C PRO A 240 -17.48 -7.37 5.09
N VAL A 241 -17.58 -6.81 3.89
CA VAL A 241 -16.54 -5.93 3.32
C VAL A 241 -17.11 -4.53 3.18
N ALA A 242 -16.41 -3.53 3.72
CA ALA A 242 -16.73 -2.12 3.57
C ALA A 242 -15.66 -1.44 2.72
N GLU A 243 -16.06 -0.95 1.55
CA GLU A 243 -15.20 -0.21 0.64
C GLU A 243 -15.27 1.29 0.97
N PHE A 244 -14.10 1.92 1.10
CA PHE A 244 -13.90 3.36 1.27
C PHE A 244 -13.09 3.86 0.09
N ASN A 245 -13.71 4.62 -0.82
CA ASN A 245 -13.03 5.05 -2.03
C ASN A 245 -13.66 6.35 -2.57
N LEU A 246 -12.93 7.07 -3.42
CA LEU A 246 -13.43 8.28 -4.08
C LEU A 246 -14.54 8.00 -5.10
N GLU A 247 -14.57 6.80 -5.65
CA GLU A 247 -15.53 6.35 -6.67
C GLU A 247 -15.74 4.83 -6.56
N ALA A 248 -16.83 4.35 -7.12
CA ALA A 248 -17.08 2.93 -7.24
C ALA A 248 -16.03 2.25 -8.13
N THR A 249 -15.70 1.00 -7.80
CA THR A 249 -14.77 0.15 -8.54
C THR A 249 -15.50 -1.04 -9.17
N MET A 250 -14.78 -1.83 -9.98
CA MET A 250 -15.36 -3.05 -10.59
C MET A 250 -15.76 -4.14 -9.57
N VAL A 251 -15.40 -3.97 -8.31
CA VAL A 251 -15.75 -4.92 -7.25
C VAL A 251 -16.82 -4.39 -6.29
N THR A 252 -17.17 -3.12 -6.37
CA THR A 252 -18.07 -2.42 -5.43
C THR A 252 -19.40 -3.17 -5.25
N ASP A 253 -20.04 -3.63 -6.32
CA ASP A 253 -21.32 -4.35 -6.28
C ASP A 253 -21.28 -5.68 -5.49
N LYS A 254 -20.07 -6.19 -5.21
CA LYS A 254 -19.85 -7.40 -4.41
C LYS A 254 -19.68 -7.10 -2.92
N MET A 255 -19.48 -5.84 -2.57
CA MET A 255 -19.20 -5.40 -1.21
C MET A 255 -20.52 -5.20 -0.45
N LYS A 256 -20.49 -5.41 0.87
CA LYS A 256 -21.65 -5.16 1.74
C LYS A 256 -21.90 -3.67 1.94
N PHE A 257 -20.81 -2.89 2.01
CA PHE A 257 -20.88 -1.43 2.16
C PHE A 257 -19.96 -0.75 1.16
N HIS A 258 -20.41 0.41 0.67
CA HIS A 258 -19.58 1.33 -0.09
C HIS A 258 -19.79 2.75 0.44
N PHE A 259 -18.69 3.39 0.83
CA PHE A 259 -18.67 4.77 1.29
C PHE A 259 -17.83 5.58 0.30
N GLU A 260 -18.53 6.38 -0.50
CA GLU A 260 -17.90 7.24 -1.49
C GLU A 260 -17.39 8.52 -0.85
N GLY A 261 -16.10 8.81 -1.02
CA GLY A 261 -15.46 10.01 -0.52
C GLY A 261 -14.00 9.80 -0.14
N LYS A 262 -13.41 10.83 0.46
CA LYS A 262 -12.02 10.81 0.90
C LYS A 262 -11.84 9.90 2.12
N CYS A 263 -10.83 9.03 2.05
CA CYS A 263 -10.53 8.10 3.14
C CYS A 263 -10.21 8.82 4.46
N GLY A 264 -9.52 9.96 4.40
CA GLY A 264 -9.19 10.76 5.58
C GLY A 264 -10.38 11.44 6.26
N GLU A 265 -11.52 11.57 5.57
CA GLU A 265 -12.77 12.08 6.12
C GLU A 265 -13.67 10.95 6.64
N LEU A 266 -13.72 9.83 5.92
CA LEU A 266 -14.62 8.71 6.18
C LEU A 266 -14.12 7.77 7.29
N LEU A 267 -12.85 7.36 7.22
CA LEU A 267 -12.31 6.36 8.15
C LEU A 267 -12.30 6.83 9.62
N PRO A 268 -11.92 8.08 9.96
CA PRO A 268 -12.00 8.54 11.34
C PRO A 268 -13.41 8.39 11.96
N GLN A 269 -14.47 8.60 11.16
CA GLN A 269 -15.85 8.43 11.61
C GLN A 269 -16.24 6.95 11.68
N ALA A 270 -15.86 6.17 10.66
CA ALA A 270 -16.22 4.76 10.54
C ALA A 270 -15.64 3.91 11.68
N VAL A 271 -14.36 4.12 12.01
CA VAL A 271 -13.64 3.34 13.03
C VAL A 271 -13.51 4.05 14.38
N ALA A 272 -14.20 5.18 14.60
CA ALA A 272 -14.25 5.83 15.90
C ALA A 272 -14.74 4.87 17.00
N ARG A 273 -14.33 5.15 18.26
CA ARG A 273 -14.81 4.37 19.40
C ARG A 273 -16.34 4.22 19.36
N HIS A 274 -16.82 2.99 19.52
CA HIS A 274 -18.24 2.72 19.60
C HIS A 274 -18.72 2.78 21.06
N ASP A 275 -19.98 3.19 21.28
CA ASP A 275 -20.54 3.34 22.63
C ASP A 275 -20.54 2.03 23.44
N THR A 276 -20.49 0.89 22.76
CA THR A 276 -20.39 -0.44 23.38
C THR A 276 -18.98 -0.90 23.68
N GLU A 277 -17.95 -0.15 23.26
CA GLU A 277 -16.56 -0.48 23.59
C GLU A 277 -16.25 -0.09 25.05
N PRO A 278 -15.50 -0.95 25.77
CA PRO A 278 -15.15 -0.73 27.17
C PRO A 278 -14.25 0.52 27.39
#